data_7b3745b9f21cb6cca0a97aaa5eb9b5e5
#
_entry.id   7b3745b9f21cb6cca0a97aaa5eb9b5e5
#
_cell.length_a   1.000
_cell.length_b   1.000
_cell.length_c   1.000
_cell.angle_alpha   90.00
_cell.angle_beta   90.00
_cell.angle_gamma   90.00
#
_symmetry.space_group_name_H-M   'P 1'
#
loop_
_entity.id
_entity.type
_entity.pdbx_description
1 polymer ?
#
loop_
_entity_poly.entity_id
_entity_poly.type
_entity_poly.pdbx_seq_one_letter_code
_entity_poly.pdbx_strand_id
1 'polypeptide(L)'
;MWRKFFSIAILLVILTLSVSYIIKYHIFESELKPEIAGNLKEAEYYEKLGGGVVQCQLCPRFCVLNLGETGICRVRKNIKGKLYSLVYGQPVSIHLDPIEKKPLFHFLPGSTAYSVATAGCNLRCLYCQNWEISQAFPEDVQSVEKTPQQLVEEALNFGAESIAYTYTEPTVFFEYMLETAKLAKQKGLKNVVISAGYINPEPLKELCQYVDAIKIDLKAFNNGFYKKIVGGELEPVLNTLKTIKEQGVWLEIVYLVIPGENDDPEEIRQMSQWIKKNLGEDVPLHFSRFHPMYKLINLPPTPEQTVRDLRKIALEQGLKYVYTGNLGDWQTESTYCPGSQEMAIERKGYFVTQINFNQGLCANGEQIPGIWK
;
A
#
# COMPACT_ATOMS: atom_id res chain seq x y z
N MET A 1 7.03 -66.45 -6.91
CA MET A 1 5.97 -66.02 -5.99
C MET A 1 6.21 -64.57 -5.47
N TRP A 2 7.39 -64.17 -5.09
CA TRP A 2 7.72 -62.82 -4.53
C TRP A 2 7.46 -61.63 -5.48
N ARG A 3 7.68 -61.75 -6.80
CA ARG A 3 7.46 -60.67 -7.76
C ARG A 3 6.00 -60.22 -7.89
N LYS A 4 5.05 -61.17 -7.72
CA LYS A 4 3.62 -60.81 -7.76
C LYS A 4 3.14 -60.08 -6.50
N PHE A 5 3.71 -60.38 -5.32
CA PHE A 5 3.41 -59.67 -4.08
C PHE A 5 3.92 -58.24 -4.10
N PHE A 6 5.09 -57.98 -4.68
CA PHE A 6 5.65 -56.64 -4.80
C PHE A 6 4.83 -55.73 -5.73
N SER A 7 4.34 -56.27 -6.85
CA SER A 7 3.49 -55.54 -7.78
C SER A 7 2.13 -55.19 -7.18
N ILE A 8 1.54 -56.06 -6.37
CA ILE A 8 0.25 -55.80 -5.70
C ILE A 8 0.41 -54.77 -4.61
N ALA A 9 1.52 -54.78 -3.84
CA ALA A 9 1.80 -53.78 -2.82
C ALA A 9 2.00 -52.36 -3.43
N ILE A 10 2.71 -52.23 -4.54
CA ILE A 10 2.88 -50.96 -5.26
C ILE A 10 1.54 -50.43 -5.79
N LEU A 11 0.70 -51.33 -6.36
CA LEU A 11 -0.64 -50.96 -6.85
C LEU A 11 -1.54 -50.45 -5.72
N LEU A 12 -1.49 -51.07 -4.53
CA LEU A 12 -2.26 -50.65 -3.37
C LEU A 12 -1.79 -49.32 -2.83
N VAL A 13 -0.48 -49.03 -2.80
CA VAL A 13 0.08 -47.74 -2.40
C VAL A 13 -0.33 -46.62 -3.39
N ILE A 14 -0.29 -46.90 -4.68
CA ILE A 14 -0.74 -45.94 -5.70
C ILE A 14 -2.25 -45.68 -5.57
N LEU A 15 -3.04 -46.74 -5.32
CA LEU A 15 -4.49 -46.58 -5.14
C LEU A 15 -4.85 -45.79 -3.86
N THR A 16 -4.15 -46.01 -2.75
CA THR A 16 -4.37 -45.26 -1.51
C THR A 16 -3.94 -43.81 -1.64
N LEU A 17 -2.85 -43.51 -2.33
CA LEU A 17 -2.42 -42.17 -2.64
C LEU A 17 -3.40 -41.44 -3.57
N SER A 18 -3.91 -42.12 -4.59
CA SER A 18 -4.90 -41.50 -5.49
C SER A 18 -6.27 -41.30 -4.81
N VAL A 19 -6.72 -42.22 -3.97
CA VAL A 19 -7.95 -42.04 -3.17
C VAL A 19 -7.80 -40.93 -2.16
N SER A 20 -6.67 -40.85 -1.46
CA SER A 20 -6.37 -39.73 -0.53
C SER A 20 -6.33 -38.40 -1.25
N TYR A 21 -5.77 -38.36 -2.46
CA TYR A 21 -5.74 -37.14 -3.29
C TYR A 21 -7.15 -36.75 -3.74
N ILE A 22 -7.98 -37.71 -4.18
CA ILE A 22 -9.37 -37.46 -4.61
C ILE A 22 -10.22 -37.00 -3.41
N ILE A 23 -10.08 -37.63 -2.25
CA ILE A 23 -10.81 -37.21 -1.01
C ILE A 23 -10.40 -35.81 -0.59
N LYS A 24 -9.11 -35.52 -0.57
CA LYS A 24 -8.59 -34.17 -0.24
C LYS A 24 -9.06 -33.12 -1.24
N TYR A 25 -9.18 -33.50 -2.51
CA TYR A 25 -9.68 -32.67 -3.60
C TYR A 25 -11.19 -32.38 -3.47
N HIS A 26 -12.01 -33.38 -3.15
CA HIS A 26 -13.45 -33.19 -2.94
C HIS A 26 -13.78 -32.48 -1.63
N ILE A 27 -13.05 -32.71 -0.54
CA ILE A 27 -13.21 -31.96 0.70
C ILE A 27 -12.88 -30.48 0.46
N PHE A 28 -11.83 -30.19 -0.32
CA PHE A 28 -11.45 -28.82 -0.68
C PHE A 28 -12.49 -28.10 -1.54
N GLU A 29 -13.17 -28.79 -2.45
CA GLU A 29 -14.29 -28.19 -3.22
C GLU A 29 -15.51 -27.84 -2.35
N SER A 30 -15.72 -28.60 -1.26
CA SER A 30 -16.84 -28.34 -0.33
C SER A 30 -16.54 -27.24 0.71
N GLU A 31 -15.27 -26.88 0.90
CA GLU A 31 -14.83 -25.84 1.86
C GLU A 31 -14.84 -24.41 1.30
N LEU A 32 -14.93 -24.24 -0.02
CA LEU A 32 -15.17 -22.90 -0.59
C LEU A 32 -16.60 -22.51 -0.30
N LYS A 33 -16.81 -21.52 0.59
CA LYS A 33 -18.14 -20.94 0.77
C LYS A 33 -18.69 -20.54 -0.61
N PRO A 34 -19.94 -20.88 -0.94
CA PRO A 34 -20.53 -20.57 -2.27
C PRO A 34 -20.40 -19.09 -2.67
N GLU A 35 -20.35 -18.17 -1.70
CA GLU A 35 -20.17 -16.73 -1.89
C GLU A 35 -18.79 -16.36 -2.47
N ILE A 36 -17.73 -17.12 -2.16
CA ILE A 36 -16.39 -16.85 -2.68
C ILE A 36 -16.25 -17.41 -4.11
N ALA A 37 -17.00 -18.44 -4.48
CA ALA A 37 -16.91 -19.09 -5.79
C ALA A 37 -17.40 -18.21 -6.96
N GLY A 38 -18.26 -17.22 -6.72
CA GLY A 38 -18.86 -16.35 -7.75
C GLY A 38 -17.96 -15.23 -8.25
N ASN A 39 -17.01 -14.75 -7.43
CA ASN A 39 -16.20 -13.53 -7.69
C ASN A 39 -14.71 -13.79 -7.76
N LEU A 40 -14.27 -15.03 -8.06
CA LEU A 40 -12.86 -15.36 -8.20
C LEU A 40 -12.28 -14.74 -9.48
N LYS A 41 -11.38 -13.79 -9.32
CA LYS A 41 -10.57 -13.23 -10.41
C LYS A 41 -9.25 -13.99 -10.50
N GLU A 42 -8.93 -14.58 -11.66
CA GLU A 42 -7.58 -15.11 -11.89
C GLU A 42 -6.57 -13.98 -11.70
N ALA A 43 -5.57 -14.23 -10.87
CA ALA A 43 -4.57 -13.25 -10.53
C ALA A 43 -3.61 -13.02 -11.71
N GLU A 44 -3.16 -11.78 -11.85
CA GLU A 44 -2.05 -11.43 -12.72
C GLU A 44 -0.71 -11.66 -11.99
N TYR A 45 0.39 -11.59 -12.73
CA TYR A 45 1.75 -11.70 -12.18
C TYR A 45 1.99 -12.95 -11.34
N TYR A 46 1.87 -14.14 -11.96
CA TYR A 46 2.30 -15.40 -11.39
C TYR A 46 2.83 -16.36 -12.46
N GLU A 47 3.64 -17.32 -12.03
CA GLU A 47 4.20 -18.39 -12.87
C GLU A 47 3.73 -19.76 -12.41
N LYS A 48 3.58 -20.69 -13.36
CA LYS A 48 3.29 -22.12 -13.10
C LYS A 48 4.61 -22.89 -13.05
N LEU A 49 4.92 -23.50 -11.91
CA LEU A 49 6.15 -24.26 -11.70
C LEU A 49 6.02 -25.75 -12.04
N GLY A 50 4.82 -26.19 -12.51
CA GLY A 50 4.52 -27.60 -12.75
C GLY A 50 3.92 -28.29 -11.51
N GLY A 51 3.35 -29.51 -11.71
CA GLY A 51 2.72 -30.26 -10.61
C GLY A 51 1.56 -29.56 -9.90
N GLY A 52 0.98 -28.51 -10.48
CA GLY A 52 -0.07 -27.71 -9.85
C GLY A 52 0.46 -26.62 -8.92
N VAL A 53 1.79 -26.45 -8.80
CA VAL A 53 2.42 -25.39 -7.99
C VAL A 53 2.48 -24.10 -8.79
N VAL A 54 2.25 -22.97 -8.12
CA VAL A 54 2.38 -21.62 -8.71
C VAL A 54 3.29 -20.74 -7.86
N GLN A 55 3.98 -19.79 -8.49
CA GLN A 55 4.74 -18.74 -7.79
C GLN A 55 4.15 -17.38 -8.10
N CYS A 56 3.73 -16.65 -7.06
CA CYS A 56 3.26 -15.27 -7.19
C CYS A 56 4.45 -14.33 -7.45
N GLN A 57 4.35 -13.48 -8.48
CA GLN A 57 5.37 -12.52 -8.91
C GLN A 57 4.99 -11.07 -8.58
N LEU A 58 3.88 -10.84 -7.87
CA LEU A 58 3.34 -9.50 -7.65
C LEU A 58 4.20 -8.66 -6.70
N CYS A 59 4.77 -9.27 -5.68
CA CYS A 59 5.56 -8.58 -4.66
C CYS A 59 6.82 -9.36 -4.27
N PRO A 60 7.79 -8.73 -3.56
CA PRO A 60 9.06 -9.36 -3.18
C PRO A 60 8.97 -10.58 -2.25
N ARG A 61 7.76 -11.05 -1.94
CA ARG A 61 7.56 -12.32 -1.22
C ARG A 61 7.79 -13.54 -2.10
N PHE A 62 7.53 -13.44 -3.38
CA PHE A 62 7.64 -14.56 -4.33
C PHE A 62 7.06 -15.87 -3.79
N CYS A 63 5.86 -15.81 -3.20
CA CYS A 63 5.22 -16.95 -2.55
C CYS A 63 5.10 -18.14 -3.51
N VAL A 64 5.73 -19.25 -3.19
CA VAL A 64 5.52 -20.55 -3.88
C VAL A 64 4.39 -21.27 -3.17
N LEU A 65 3.33 -21.60 -3.91
CA LEU A 65 2.07 -22.09 -3.36
C LEU A 65 1.69 -23.42 -3.98
N ASN A 66 1.54 -24.45 -3.16
CA ASN A 66 0.94 -25.72 -3.53
C ASN A 66 -0.57 -25.58 -3.74
N LEU A 67 -1.23 -26.61 -4.25
CA LEU A 67 -2.69 -26.65 -4.41
C LEU A 67 -3.38 -26.35 -3.07
N GLY A 68 -4.28 -25.37 -3.08
CA GLY A 68 -5.04 -24.93 -1.91
C GLY A 68 -4.33 -23.96 -0.99
N GLU A 69 -3.03 -23.69 -1.16
CA GLU A 69 -2.29 -22.76 -0.32
C GLU A 69 -2.58 -21.31 -0.67
N THR A 70 -2.52 -20.46 0.37
CA THR A 70 -2.70 -19.02 0.29
C THR A 70 -1.37 -18.32 0.58
N GLY A 71 -1.07 -17.26 -0.16
CA GLY A 71 0.13 -16.45 0.03
C GLY A 71 0.15 -15.74 1.39
N ILE A 72 1.33 -15.21 1.76
CA ILE A 72 1.52 -14.44 3.00
C ILE A 72 0.47 -13.32 3.14
N CYS A 73 0.05 -12.70 2.05
CA CYS A 73 -0.98 -11.64 2.05
C CYS A 73 -2.38 -12.11 2.47
N ARG A 74 -2.65 -13.43 2.51
CA ARG A 74 -3.92 -14.07 2.88
C ARG A 74 -5.05 -13.95 1.85
N VAL A 75 -4.80 -13.28 0.72
CA VAL A 75 -5.84 -12.94 -0.27
C VAL A 75 -5.53 -13.44 -1.69
N ARG A 76 -4.41 -14.14 -1.87
CA ARG A 76 -4.06 -14.75 -3.16
C ARG A 76 -3.84 -16.26 -2.94
N LYS A 77 -4.64 -17.09 -3.60
CA LYS A 77 -4.72 -18.54 -3.35
C LYS A 77 -4.50 -19.33 -4.63
N ASN A 78 -3.75 -20.42 -4.52
CA ASN A 78 -3.63 -21.39 -5.60
C ASN A 78 -4.87 -22.30 -5.62
N ILE A 79 -5.68 -22.19 -6.65
CA ILE A 79 -6.85 -23.03 -6.89
C ILE A 79 -6.64 -23.79 -8.21
N LYS A 80 -6.54 -25.10 -8.13
CA LYS A 80 -6.40 -25.99 -9.30
C LYS A 80 -5.20 -25.66 -10.22
N GLY A 81 -4.07 -25.19 -9.65
CA GLY A 81 -2.87 -24.84 -10.39
C GLY A 81 -2.91 -23.47 -11.08
N LYS A 82 -3.81 -22.60 -10.64
CA LYS A 82 -3.90 -21.20 -11.02
C LYS A 82 -3.97 -20.33 -9.75
N LEU A 83 -3.39 -19.12 -9.81
CA LEU A 83 -3.47 -18.17 -8.73
C LEU A 83 -4.73 -17.31 -8.89
N TYR A 84 -5.47 -17.10 -7.81
CA TYR A 84 -6.67 -16.27 -7.78
C TYR A 84 -6.60 -15.20 -6.69
N SER A 85 -7.14 -14.02 -6.97
CA SER A 85 -7.48 -13.02 -5.97
C SER A 85 -8.80 -13.41 -5.30
N LEU A 86 -8.81 -13.45 -3.95
CA LEU A 86 -10.00 -13.76 -3.16
C LEU A 86 -10.78 -12.50 -2.75
N VAL A 87 -10.27 -11.32 -3.11
CA VAL A 87 -10.81 -10.01 -2.65
C VAL A 87 -11.24 -9.10 -3.81
N TYR A 88 -11.27 -9.63 -5.05
CA TYR A 88 -11.74 -8.88 -6.19
C TYR A 88 -13.24 -8.57 -6.05
N GLY A 89 -13.59 -7.27 -6.12
CA GLY A 89 -14.97 -6.84 -5.92
C GLY A 89 -15.49 -6.97 -4.48
N GLN A 90 -14.60 -7.16 -3.49
CA GLN A 90 -14.95 -7.38 -2.08
C GLN A 90 -14.29 -6.33 -1.16
N PRO A 91 -14.61 -5.03 -1.29
CA PRO A 91 -14.10 -4.02 -0.38
C PRO A 91 -14.67 -4.22 1.05
N VAL A 92 -13.78 -4.07 2.03
CA VAL A 92 -14.09 -4.14 3.48
C VAL A 92 -14.18 -2.76 4.12
N SER A 93 -13.72 -1.73 3.42
CA SER A 93 -13.77 -0.35 3.89
C SER A 93 -13.94 0.60 2.70
N ILE A 94 -14.95 1.47 2.79
CA ILE A 94 -15.24 2.52 1.82
C ILE A 94 -15.59 3.80 2.60
N HIS A 95 -14.87 4.91 2.32
CA HIS A 95 -15.09 6.20 2.97
C HIS A 95 -14.84 7.37 2.02
N LEU A 96 -15.49 8.50 2.29
CA LEU A 96 -15.08 9.80 1.75
C LEU A 96 -14.13 10.46 2.73
N ASP A 97 -12.93 10.74 2.29
CA ASP A 97 -11.88 11.36 3.12
C ASP A 97 -11.32 12.61 2.46
N PRO A 98 -10.92 13.62 3.25
CA PRO A 98 -10.04 14.67 2.73
C PRO A 98 -8.74 14.07 2.20
N ILE A 99 -8.21 14.64 1.11
CA ILE A 99 -6.94 14.19 0.51
C ILE A 99 -5.77 14.35 1.50
N GLU A 100 -5.81 15.34 2.37
CA GLU A 100 -4.84 15.60 3.42
C GLU A 100 -4.71 14.45 4.43
N LYS A 101 -5.78 13.66 4.62
CA LYS A 101 -5.76 12.47 5.49
C LYS A 101 -4.94 11.32 4.90
N LYS A 102 -4.53 11.39 3.60
CA LYS A 102 -3.79 10.31 2.90
C LYS A 102 -2.27 10.29 3.10
N PRO A 103 -1.55 11.15 3.76
CA PRO A 103 -1.31 12.56 3.54
C PRO A 103 -0.68 12.81 2.15
N LEU A 104 -1.43 13.50 1.32
CA LEU A 104 -1.03 14.00 0.01
C LEU A 104 -1.23 15.51 0.04
N PHE A 105 -0.15 16.26 0.26
CA PHE A 105 -0.20 17.71 0.50
C PHE A 105 0.03 18.53 -0.77
N HIS A 106 0.71 17.96 -1.75
CA HIS A 106 0.95 18.56 -3.05
C HIS A 106 0.12 17.93 -4.16
N PHE A 107 -1.05 17.39 -3.79
CA PHE A 107 -1.99 16.80 -4.73
C PHE A 107 -3.41 17.29 -4.41
N LEU A 108 -3.98 18.10 -5.32
CA LEU A 108 -5.37 18.62 -5.25
C LEU A 108 -5.79 19.06 -3.83
N PRO A 109 -5.08 19.98 -3.18
CA PRO A 109 -5.34 20.34 -1.78
C PRO A 109 -6.80 20.75 -1.54
N GLY A 110 -7.36 20.26 -0.44
CA GLY A 110 -8.76 20.47 -0.08
C GLY A 110 -9.77 19.61 -0.86
N SER A 111 -9.30 18.66 -1.68
CA SER A 111 -10.18 17.75 -2.43
C SER A 111 -10.65 16.56 -1.58
N THR A 112 -11.69 15.89 -2.06
CA THR A 112 -12.24 14.68 -1.47
C THR A 112 -11.82 13.44 -2.25
N ALA A 113 -11.37 12.41 -1.55
CA ALA A 113 -11.02 11.11 -2.10
C ALA A 113 -12.03 10.04 -1.69
N TYR A 114 -12.55 9.29 -2.65
CA TYR A 114 -13.33 8.07 -2.42
C TYR A 114 -12.37 6.93 -2.12
N SER A 115 -12.27 6.57 -0.86
CA SER A 115 -11.25 5.66 -0.32
C SER A 115 -11.75 4.23 -0.26
N VAL A 116 -10.99 3.28 -0.76
CA VAL A 116 -11.34 1.86 -0.81
C VAL A 116 -10.21 0.97 -0.31
N ALA A 117 -10.57 -0.08 0.43
CA ALA A 117 -9.68 -1.15 0.85
C ALA A 117 -10.36 -2.52 0.79
N THR A 118 -9.58 -3.55 0.51
CA THR A 118 -9.95 -4.94 0.74
C THR A 118 -9.22 -5.52 1.95
N ALA A 119 -9.55 -6.74 2.35
CA ALA A 119 -8.76 -7.46 3.35
C ALA A 119 -7.33 -7.76 2.86
N GLY A 120 -6.41 -7.97 3.80
CA GLY A 120 -5.08 -8.49 3.56
C GLY A 120 -3.97 -7.45 3.41
N CYS A 121 -2.72 -7.91 3.60
CA CYS A 121 -1.50 -7.12 3.44
C CYS A 121 -0.32 -8.07 3.26
N ASN A 122 0.66 -7.70 2.44
CA ASN A 122 1.89 -8.48 2.25
C ASN A 122 2.99 -8.17 3.29
N LEU A 123 2.72 -7.27 4.24
CA LEU A 123 3.57 -6.95 5.39
C LEU A 123 2.91 -7.37 6.72
N ARG A 124 3.67 -7.30 7.83
CA ARG A 124 3.26 -7.76 9.17
C ARG A 124 3.63 -6.74 10.25
N CYS A 125 3.45 -5.44 9.95
CA CYS A 125 3.82 -4.35 10.86
C CYS A 125 3.20 -4.54 12.24
N LEU A 126 4.02 -4.57 13.29
CA LEU A 126 3.59 -4.79 14.67
C LEU A 126 2.74 -3.64 15.23
N TYR A 127 2.79 -2.47 14.58
CA TYR A 127 2.06 -1.25 14.94
C TYR A 127 0.91 -0.92 13.96
N CYS A 128 0.42 -1.88 13.18
CA CYS A 128 -0.58 -1.62 12.16
C CYS A 128 -1.87 -1.04 12.76
N GLN A 129 -2.27 0.15 12.29
CA GLN A 129 -3.51 0.80 12.75
C GLN A 129 -4.76 0.09 12.22
N ASN A 130 -4.66 -0.50 11.03
CA ASN A 130 -5.77 -1.21 10.38
C ASN A 130 -5.57 -2.73 10.45
N TRP A 131 -5.01 -3.23 11.55
CA TRP A 131 -4.65 -4.65 11.69
C TRP A 131 -5.86 -5.59 11.56
N GLU A 132 -7.04 -5.15 11.97
CA GLU A 132 -8.29 -5.93 11.91
C GLU A 132 -8.64 -6.35 10.50
N ILE A 133 -8.40 -5.50 9.51
CA ILE A 133 -8.66 -5.80 8.10
C ILE A 133 -7.40 -6.18 7.32
N SER A 134 -6.22 -5.66 7.69
CA SER A 134 -4.96 -5.94 6.98
C SER A 134 -4.33 -7.28 7.36
N GLN A 135 -4.61 -7.78 8.58
CA GLN A 135 -4.09 -9.05 9.06
C GLN A 135 -5.16 -10.16 9.09
N ALA A 136 -6.29 -9.94 8.42
CA ALA A 136 -7.40 -10.88 8.32
C ALA A 136 -7.34 -11.73 7.03
N PHE A 137 -7.98 -12.88 7.06
CA PHE A 137 -8.42 -13.57 5.85
C PHE A 137 -9.74 -12.95 5.36
N PRO A 138 -10.09 -13.05 4.07
CA PRO A 138 -11.35 -12.47 3.55
C PRO A 138 -12.60 -12.97 4.29
N GLU A 139 -12.61 -14.22 4.71
CA GLU A 139 -13.70 -14.86 5.45
C GLU A 139 -13.87 -14.37 6.91
N ASP A 140 -12.85 -13.70 7.46
CA ASP A 140 -12.86 -13.22 8.86
C ASP A 140 -13.44 -11.80 8.99
N VAL A 141 -13.68 -11.10 7.87
CA VAL A 141 -14.14 -9.72 7.85
C VAL A 141 -15.35 -9.54 6.94
N GLN A 142 -16.21 -8.59 7.31
CA GLN A 142 -17.35 -8.26 6.47
C GLN A 142 -16.89 -7.44 5.26
N SER A 143 -17.38 -7.81 4.09
CA SER A 143 -17.19 -7.08 2.84
C SER A 143 -18.54 -6.81 2.18
N VAL A 144 -18.55 -5.87 1.25
CA VAL A 144 -19.68 -5.62 0.36
C VAL A 144 -19.28 -6.00 -1.06
N GLU A 145 -20.24 -6.45 -1.89
CA GLU A 145 -19.95 -6.68 -3.30
C GLU A 145 -20.01 -5.35 -4.06
N LYS A 146 -18.90 -4.99 -4.73
CA LYS A 146 -18.83 -3.81 -5.59
C LYS A 146 -17.88 -4.05 -6.77
N THR A 147 -18.43 -3.97 -7.96
CA THR A 147 -17.63 -4.02 -9.18
C THR A 147 -16.78 -2.74 -9.32
N PRO A 148 -15.69 -2.75 -10.09
CA PRO A 148 -14.93 -1.54 -10.43
C PRO A 148 -15.81 -0.41 -10.99
N GLN A 149 -16.79 -0.74 -11.83
CA GLN A 149 -17.76 0.18 -12.38
C GLN A 149 -18.57 0.89 -11.28
N GLN A 150 -19.10 0.14 -10.31
CA GLN A 150 -19.88 0.68 -9.20
C GLN A 150 -19.05 1.61 -8.30
N LEU A 151 -17.76 1.29 -8.04
CA LEU A 151 -16.88 2.18 -7.29
C LEU A 151 -16.70 3.53 -7.99
N VAL A 152 -16.48 3.50 -9.31
CA VAL A 152 -16.30 4.73 -10.11
C VAL A 152 -17.59 5.56 -10.14
N GLU A 153 -18.73 4.93 -10.35
CA GLU A 153 -20.04 5.60 -10.37
C GLU A 153 -20.37 6.23 -9.01
N GLU A 154 -20.11 5.53 -7.91
CA GLU A 154 -20.32 6.08 -6.57
C GLU A 154 -19.36 7.25 -6.28
N ALA A 155 -18.06 7.14 -6.64
CA ALA A 155 -17.11 8.23 -6.47
C ALA A 155 -17.59 9.50 -7.19
N LEU A 156 -18.08 9.38 -8.43
CA LEU A 156 -18.66 10.48 -9.20
C LEU A 156 -19.93 11.04 -8.54
N ASN A 157 -20.84 10.18 -8.10
CA ASN A 157 -22.09 10.57 -7.46
C ASN A 157 -21.89 11.32 -6.14
N PHE A 158 -20.82 10.99 -5.41
CA PHE A 158 -20.42 11.69 -4.19
C PHE A 158 -19.57 12.95 -4.46
N GLY A 159 -19.28 13.25 -5.71
CA GLY A 159 -18.47 14.42 -6.09
C GLY A 159 -17.00 14.32 -5.66
N ALA A 160 -16.47 13.10 -5.49
CA ALA A 160 -15.05 12.92 -5.19
C ALA A 160 -14.19 13.31 -6.40
N GLU A 161 -13.08 13.96 -6.17
CA GLU A 161 -12.12 14.30 -7.23
C GLU A 161 -11.17 13.15 -7.54
N SER A 162 -11.02 12.20 -6.59
CA SER A 162 -10.14 11.04 -6.75
C SER A 162 -10.68 9.77 -6.11
N ILE A 163 -10.19 8.62 -6.59
CA ILE A 163 -10.30 7.33 -5.89
C ILE A 163 -8.98 7.04 -5.20
N ALA A 164 -9.02 6.73 -3.90
CA ALA A 164 -7.85 6.40 -3.10
C ALA A 164 -7.85 4.91 -2.72
N TYR A 165 -6.87 4.16 -3.21
CA TYR A 165 -6.61 2.78 -2.82
C TYR A 165 -5.72 2.79 -1.58
N THR A 166 -6.26 2.38 -0.40
CA THR A 166 -5.66 2.75 0.90
C THR A 166 -5.99 1.78 2.04
N TYR A 167 -5.72 2.16 3.29
CA TYR A 167 -5.97 1.52 4.59
C TYR A 167 -5.23 0.21 4.81
N THR A 168 -5.35 -0.76 3.89
CA THR A 168 -4.58 -2.00 3.88
C THR A 168 -3.37 -1.86 2.94
N GLU A 169 -3.02 -2.87 2.18
CA GLU A 169 -1.97 -2.76 1.17
C GLU A 169 -2.56 -2.93 -0.24
N PRO A 170 -2.66 -1.85 -1.03
CA PRO A 170 -3.25 -1.90 -2.37
C PRO A 170 -2.62 -2.92 -3.32
N THR A 171 -1.32 -3.20 -3.16
CA THR A 171 -0.64 -4.23 -3.94
C THR A 171 -1.37 -5.57 -3.92
N VAL A 172 -1.97 -5.98 -2.79
CA VAL A 172 -2.55 -7.32 -2.68
C VAL A 172 -3.89 -7.49 -3.37
N PHE A 173 -4.58 -6.39 -3.67
CA PHE A 173 -5.80 -6.36 -4.48
C PHE A 173 -5.59 -5.71 -5.86
N PHE A 174 -4.43 -5.98 -6.44
CA PHE A 174 -3.90 -5.35 -7.64
C PHE A 174 -4.90 -5.33 -8.81
N GLU A 175 -5.51 -6.46 -9.15
CA GLU A 175 -6.42 -6.59 -10.28
C GLU A 175 -7.67 -5.70 -10.11
N TYR A 176 -8.21 -5.65 -8.89
CA TYR A 176 -9.36 -4.81 -8.56
C TYR A 176 -9.01 -3.32 -8.60
N MET A 177 -7.86 -2.96 -8.03
CA MET A 177 -7.32 -1.60 -8.10
C MET A 177 -7.06 -1.17 -9.55
N LEU A 178 -6.37 -1.99 -10.33
CA LEU A 178 -5.96 -1.67 -11.69
C LEU A 178 -7.17 -1.46 -12.62
N GLU A 179 -8.17 -2.36 -12.58
CA GLU A 179 -9.39 -2.22 -13.37
C GLU A 179 -10.20 -0.98 -12.95
N THR A 180 -10.31 -0.72 -11.65
CA THR A 180 -10.97 0.49 -11.15
C THR A 180 -10.23 1.75 -11.60
N ALA A 181 -8.89 1.76 -11.54
CA ALA A 181 -8.08 2.91 -11.95
C ALA A 181 -8.18 3.18 -13.46
N LYS A 182 -8.22 2.14 -14.30
CA LYS A 182 -8.47 2.27 -15.74
C LYS A 182 -9.81 2.94 -16.02
N LEU A 183 -10.88 2.51 -15.37
CA LEU A 183 -12.23 3.09 -15.53
C LEU A 183 -12.31 4.50 -14.96
N ALA A 184 -11.75 4.77 -13.79
CA ALA A 184 -11.74 6.08 -13.16
C ALA A 184 -11.05 7.12 -14.07
N LYS A 185 -9.88 6.77 -14.63
CA LYS A 185 -9.15 7.61 -15.57
C LYS A 185 -9.97 7.95 -16.82
N GLN A 186 -10.70 6.97 -17.39
CA GLN A 186 -11.60 7.18 -18.52
C GLN A 186 -12.76 8.15 -18.20
N LYS A 187 -13.18 8.19 -16.94
CA LYS A 187 -14.25 9.08 -16.45
C LYS A 187 -13.74 10.43 -15.92
N GLY A 188 -12.43 10.70 -16.02
CA GLY A 188 -11.83 11.96 -15.56
C GLY A 188 -11.55 12.04 -14.05
N LEU A 189 -11.79 10.97 -13.29
CA LEU A 189 -11.38 10.89 -11.89
C LEU A 189 -9.87 10.66 -11.80
N LYS A 190 -9.26 11.25 -10.77
CA LYS A 190 -7.87 10.99 -10.42
C LYS A 190 -7.74 9.70 -9.60
N ASN A 191 -6.59 9.04 -9.69
CA ASN A 191 -6.29 7.82 -8.94
C ASN A 191 -5.09 8.06 -8.02
N VAL A 192 -5.24 7.75 -6.73
CA VAL A 192 -4.14 7.86 -5.77
C VAL A 192 -3.96 6.55 -5.01
N VAL A 193 -2.70 6.15 -4.80
CA VAL A 193 -2.34 4.91 -4.12
C VAL A 193 -1.57 5.22 -2.84
N ILE A 194 -2.02 4.64 -1.74
CA ILE A 194 -1.40 4.80 -0.42
C ILE A 194 -0.86 3.43 0.00
N SER A 195 0.44 3.21 -0.18
CA SER A 195 1.09 1.91 -0.09
C SER A 195 2.33 1.92 0.80
N ALA A 196 2.75 0.76 1.26
CA ALA A 196 4.06 0.55 1.87
C ALA A 196 5.18 0.32 0.82
N GLY A 197 4.85 0.32 -0.46
CA GLY A 197 5.81 0.19 -1.55
C GLY A 197 6.43 -1.20 -1.71
N TYR A 198 5.81 -2.24 -1.16
CA TYR A 198 6.33 -3.61 -1.25
C TYR A 198 5.73 -4.35 -2.44
N ILE A 199 6.10 -3.89 -3.64
CA ILE A 199 5.61 -4.35 -4.97
C ILE A 199 6.80 -4.58 -5.90
N ASN A 200 6.70 -5.53 -6.83
CA ASN A 200 7.74 -5.77 -7.83
C ASN A 200 7.70 -4.71 -8.96
N PRO A 201 8.81 -4.50 -9.69
CA PRO A 201 8.90 -3.44 -10.68
C PRO A 201 7.87 -3.53 -11.82
N GLU A 202 7.61 -4.72 -12.35
CA GLU A 202 6.72 -4.86 -13.53
C GLU A 202 5.26 -4.52 -13.22
N PRO A 203 4.61 -5.06 -12.16
CA PRO A 203 3.27 -4.62 -11.79
C PRO A 203 3.21 -3.13 -11.40
N LEU A 204 4.27 -2.59 -10.78
CA LEU A 204 4.33 -1.17 -10.45
C LEU A 204 4.34 -0.29 -11.71
N LYS A 205 5.15 -0.63 -12.72
CA LYS A 205 5.21 0.11 -13.99
C LYS A 205 3.86 0.10 -14.72
N GLU A 206 3.14 -1.03 -14.71
CA GLU A 206 1.79 -1.08 -15.28
C GLU A 206 0.84 -0.17 -14.49
N LEU A 207 0.85 -0.24 -13.17
CA LEU A 207 0.02 0.60 -12.32
C LEU A 207 0.26 2.10 -12.56
N CYS A 208 1.53 2.51 -12.68
CA CYS A 208 1.93 3.90 -12.92
C CYS A 208 1.31 4.52 -14.20
N GLN A 209 0.85 3.71 -15.16
CA GLN A 209 0.17 4.22 -16.36
C GLN A 209 -1.25 4.77 -16.06
N TYR A 210 -1.83 4.40 -14.93
CA TYR A 210 -3.23 4.70 -14.60
C TYR A 210 -3.42 5.50 -13.30
N VAL A 211 -2.35 5.74 -12.54
CA VAL A 211 -2.40 6.50 -11.29
C VAL A 211 -1.72 7.85 -11.42
N ASP A 212 -2.24 8.84 -10.71
CA ASP A 212 -1.78 10.23 -10.75
C ASP A 212 -0.79 10.53 -9.61
N ALA A 213 -1.00 9.92 -8.43
CA ALA A 213 -0.10 10.08 -7.30
C ALA A 213 0.03 8.78 -6.49
N ILE A 214 1.20 8.57 -5.94
CA ILE A 214 1.48 7.46 -5.00
C ILE A 214 2.13 8.04 -3.74
N LYS A 215 1.55 7.72 -2.59
CA LYS A 215 2.17 7.99 -1.29
C LYS A 215 2.77 6.70 -0.76
N ILE A 216 4.05 6.72 -0.42
CA ILE A 216 4.76 5.58 0.14
C ILE A 216 5.04 5.77 1.61
N ASP A 217 4.62 4.81 2.41
CA ASP A 217 5.05 4.70 3.80
C ASP A 217 6.46 4.07 3.85
N LEU A 218 7.50 4.89 3.90
CA LEU A 218 8.86 4.45 4.19
C LEU A 218 8.99 4.21 5.70
N LYS A 219 8.97 2.94 6.10
CA LYS A 219 8.78 2.57 7.51
C LYS A 219 10.02 2.80 8.39
N ALA A 220 11.21 2.73 7.80
CA ALA A 220 12.51 3.03 8.39
C ALA A 220 13.57 3.13 7.28
N PHE A 221 14.76 3.59 7.61
CA PHE A 221 15.89 3.57 6.65
C PHE A 221 16.95 2.54 7.05
N ASN A 222 16.56 1.52 7.81
CA ASN A 222 17.40 0.38 8.15
C ASN A 222 16.67 -0.96 7.94
N ASN A 223 17.41 -1.97 7.49
CA ASN A 223 16.84 -3.28 7.18
C ASN A 223 16.51 -4.11 8.44
N GLY A 224 17.14 -3.80 9.56
CA GLY A 224 16.85 -4.44 10.86
C GLY A 224 15.42 -4.18 11.32
N PHE A 225 14.99 -2.93 11.25
CA PHE A 225 13.61 -2.54 11.53
C PHE A 225 12.61 -3.21 10.57
N TYR A 226 12.92 -3.21 9.26
CA TYR A 226 12.07 -3.88 8.27
C TYR A 226 11.89 -5.36 8.58
N LYS A 227 12.96 -6.08 8.91
CA LYS A 227 12.88 -7.52 9.25
C LYS A 227 12.13 -7.77 10.55
N LYS A 228 12.43 -7.01 11.61
CA LYS A 228 11.93 -7.25 12.96
C LYS A 228 10.51 -6.71 13.19
N ILE A 229 10.21 -5.49 12.71
CA ILE A 229 9.00 -4.75 13.06
C ILE A 229 7.98 -4.77 11.91
N VAL A 230 8.43 -4.67 10.66
CA VAL A 230 7.58 -4.59 9.46
C VAL A 230 7.32 -5.96 8.86
N GLY A 231 8.27 -6.89 9.02
CA GLY A 231 8.22 -8.21 8.40
C GLY A 231 8.45 -8.14 6.90
N GLY A 232 9.38 -7.32 6.42
CA GLY A 232 9.76 -7.12 5.03
C GLY A 232 11.25 -6.78 4.90
N GLU A 233 11.60 -6.12 3.79
CA GLU A 233 12.95 -5.66 3.49
C GLU A 233 12.92 -4.23 2.96
N LEU A 234 13.96 -3.44 3.26
CA LEU A 234 14.06 -2.03 2.86
C LEU A 234 14.28 -1.87 1.36
N GLU A 235 15.22 -2.62 0.79
CA GLU A 235 15.69 -2.42 -0.59
C GLU A 235 14.58 -2.46 -1.65
N PRO A 236 13.60 -3.40 -1.60
CA PRO A 236 12.46 -3.36 -2.52
C PRO A 236 11.66 -2.05 -2.46
N VAL A 237 11.50 -1.47 -1.26
CA VAL A 237 10.78 -0.20 -1.08
C VAL A 237 11.56 0.97 -1.68
N LEU A 238 12.90 0.99 -1.50
CA LEU A 238 13.75 2.01 -2.13
C LEU A 238 13.71 1.92 -3.66
N ASN A 239 13.67 0.71 -4.21
CA ASN A 239 13.52 0.50 -5.65
C ASN A 239 12.13 0.95 -6.15
N THR A 240 11.07 0.70 -5.38
CA THR A 240 9.73 1.22 -5.66
C THR A 240 9.71 2.75 -5.74
N LEU A 241 10.33 3.44 -4.77
CA LEU A 241 10.43 4.91 -4.77
C LEU A 241 11.11 5.45 -6.03
N LYS A 242 12.25 4.85 -6.43
CA LYS A 242 12.97 5.21 -7.67
C LYS A 242 12.08 4.99 -8.91
N THR A 243 11.45 3.81 -9.00
CA THR A 243 10.58 3.47 -10.14
C THR A 243 9.42 4.44 -10.28
N ILE A 244 8.74 4.82 -9.18
CA ILE A 244 7.65 5.81 -9.22
C ILE A 244 8.15 7.14 -9.79
N LYS A 245 9.33 7.61 -9.33
CA LYS A 245 9.93 8.85 -9.82
C LYS A 245 10.30 8.78 -11.31
N GLU A 246 10.88 7.67 -11.74
CA GLU A 246 11.22 7.40 -13.15
C GLU A 246 9.99 7.35 -14.06
N GLN A 247 8.85 6.84 -13.56
CA GLN A 247 7.59 6.80 -14.29
C GLN A 247 6.84 8.15 -14.32
N GLY A 248 7.35 9.19 -13.62
CA GLY A 248 6.77 10.53 -13.61
C GLY A 248 5.46 10.66 -12.84
N VAL A 249 5.12 9.69 -11.99
CA VAL A 249 3.96 9.75 -11.11
C VAL A 249 4.30 10.62 -9.90
N TRP A 250 3.35 11.45 -9.42
CA TRP A 250 3.56 12.27 -8.24
C TRP A 250 3.82 11.40 -7.01
N LEU A 251 4.88 11.72 -6.26
CA LEU A 251 5.33 10.94 -5.11
C LEU A 251 5.38 11.79 -3.86
N GLU A 252 4.77 11.31 -2.77
CA GLU A 252 5.00 11.81 -1.41
C GLU A 252 5.41 10.66 -0.49
N ILE A 253 6.21 10.94 0.53
CA ILE A 253 6.76 9.93 1.46
C ILE A 253 6.26 10.22 2.86
N VAL A 254 5.79 9.18 3.56
CA VAL A 254 5.43 9.25 4.98
C VAL A 254 6.37 8.37 5.79
N TYR A 255 6.83 8.90 6.91
CA TYR A 255 7.66 8.22 7.89
C TYR A 255 7.00 8.28 9.26
N LEU A 256 6.45 7.16 9.73
CA LEU A 256 5.89 7.06 11.08
C LEU A 256 7.02 6.89 12.08
N VAL A 257 7.20 7.88 12.93
CA VAL A 257 8.29 7.92 13.92
C VAL A 257 7.91 7.10 15.15
N ILE A 258 8.66 6.05 15.47
CA ILE A 258 8.44 5.14 16.60
C ILE A 258 9.61 5.27 17.58
N PRO A 259 9.36 5.69 18.84
CA PRO A 259 10.42 5.97 19.80
C PRO A 259 11.33 4.78 20.07
N GLY A 260 12.64 4.99 19.92
CA GLY A 260 13.68 3.99 20.18
C GLY A 260 13.80 2.89 19.12
N GLU A 261 13.00 2.95 18.04
CA GLU A 261 13.02 1.92 16.99
C GLU A 261 13.48 2.48 15.63
N ASN A 262 13.05 3.70 15.24
CA ASN A 262 13.41 4.33 13.97
C ASN A 262 13.56 5.86 14.08
N ASP A 263 13.81 6.39 15.25
CA ASP A 263 13.95 7.82 15.53
C ASP A 263 15.42 8.29 15.69
N ASP A 264 16.39 7.50 15.23
CA ASP A 264 17.81 7.84 15.27
C ASP A 264 18.08 9.02 14.32
N PRO A 265 18.63 10.17 14.83
CA PRO A 265 18.99 11.33 14.02
C PRO A 265 19.93 11.04 12.86
N GLU A 266 20.85 10.07 13.00
CA GLU A 266 21.79 9.72 11.94
C GLU A 266 21.10 8.94 10.82
N GLU A 267 20.20 8.02 11.16
CA GLU A 267 19.36 7.32 10.17
C GLU A 267 18.53 8.33 9.35
N ILE A 268 17.96 9.34 10.01
CA ILE A 268 17.16 10.39 9.32
C ILE A 268 18.03 11.26 8.42
N ARG A 269 19.28 11.59 8.80
CA ARG A 269 20.21 12.28 7.89
C ARG A 269 20.50 11.46 6.64
N GLN A 270 20.84 10.19 6.82
CA GLN A 270 21.15 9.27 5.70
C GLN A 270 19.93 9.09 4.78
N MET A 271 18.75 8.92 5.34
CA MET A 271 17.49 8.84 4.59
C MET A 271 17.24 10.12 3.78
N SER A 272 17.37 11.29 4.42
CA SER A 272 17.11 12.58 3.76
C SER A 272 18.12 12.86 2.63
N GLN A 273 19.40 12.54 2.83
CA GLN A 273 20.42 12.60 1.78
C GLN A 273 20.11 11.63 0.63
N TRP A 274 19.66 10.42 0.95
CA TRP A 274 19.27 9.43 -0.06
C TRP A 274 18.07 9.92 -0.87
N ILE A 275 17.02 10.46 -0.22
CA ILE A 275 15.85 11.05 -0.89
C ILE A 275 16.29 12.16 -1.83
N LYS A 276 17.07 13.13 -1.33
CA LYS A 276 17.57 14.25 -2.14
C LYS A 276 18.35 13.78 -3.37
N LYS A 277 19.25 12.80 -3.18
CA LYS A 277 20.10 12.27 -4.25
C LYS A 277 19.34 11.48 -5.31
N ASN A 278 18.37 10.65 -4.91
CA ASN A 278 17.73 9.68 -5.79
C ASN A 278 16.36 10.12 -6.30
N LEU A 279 15.64 10.96 -5.54
CA LEU A 279 14.26 11.37 -5.84
C LEU A 279 14.13 12.87 -6.09
N GLY A 280 15.07 13.69 -5.59
CA GLY A 280 15.06 15.14 -5.67
C GLY A 280 14.67 15.80 -4.35
N GLU A 281 15.07 17.07 -4.21
CA GLU A 281 14.83 17.87 -2.99
C GLU A 281 13.38 18.34 -2.83
N ASP A 282 12.59 18.20 -3.89
CA ASP A 282 11.20 18.68 -3.95
C ASP A 282 10.16 17.60 -3.58
N VAL A 283 10.59 16.34 -3.31
CA VAL A 283 9.67 15.28 -2.88
C VAL A 283 9.21 15.54 -1.45
N PRO A 284 7.89 15.69 -1.20
CA PRO A 284 7.39 15.93 0.14
C PRO A 284 7.63 14.74 1.08
N LEU A 285 8.16 15.03 2.27
CA LEU A 285 8.40 14.08 3.34
C LEU A 285 7.55 14.46 4.56
N HIS A 286 6.79 13.49 5.09
CA HIS A 286 5.92 13.68 6.24
C HIS A 286 6.40 12.83 7.42
N PHE A 287 6.82 13.45 8.52
CA PHE A 287 7.05 12.75 9.78
C PHE A 287 5.76 12.67 10.58
N SER A 288 5.23 11.49 10.78
CA SER A 288 3.99 11.27 11.51
C SER A 288 4.25 10.72 12.90
N ARG A 289 3.52 11.23 13.89
CA ARG A 289 3.58 10.79 15.28
C ARG A 289 2.96 9.42 15.46
N PHE A 290 3.69 8.48 16.08
CA PHE A 290 3.19 7.17 16.46
C PHE A 290 2.32 7.24 17.72
N HIS A 291 1.28 6.42 17.74
CA HIS A 291 0.51 6.06 18.92
C HIS A 291 0.50 4.54 19.09
N PRO A 292 0.60 4.02 20.33
CA PRO A 292 0.58 2.56 20.59
C PRO A 292 -0.63 1.87 19.98
N MET A 293 -0.39 0.80 19.21
CA MET A 293 -1.43 0.06 18.54
C MET A 293 -1.01 -1.38 18.26
N TYR A 294 -1.99 -2.28 18.15
CA TYR A 294 -1.89 -3.69 17.79
C TYR A 294 -0.92 -4.47 18.70
N LYS A 295 0.28 -4.84 18.19
CA LYS A 295 1.29 -5.61 18.97
C LYS A 295 2.39 -4.73 19.56
N LEU A 296 2.43 -3.45 19.22
CA LEU A 296 3.42 -2.50 19.71
C LEU A 296 2.75 -1.50 20.70
N ILE A 297 2.18 -2.04 21.77
CA ILE A 297 1.45 -1.29 22.81
C ILE A 297 2.30 -0.93 24.01
N ASN A 298 3.52 -1.44 24.09
CA ASN A 298 4.46 -1.25 25.19
C ASN A 298 5.36 -0.03 25.06
N LEU A 299 5.30 0.68 23.93
CA LEU A 299 6.02 1.93 23.71
C LEU A 299 5.10 3.13 23.96
N PRO A 300 5.63 4.26 24.46
CA PRO A 300 4.85 5.49 24.58
C PRO A 300 4.55 6.09 23.19
N PRO A 301 3.55 6.99 23.07
CA PRO A 301 3.42 7.83 21.89
C PRO A 301 4.71 8.63 21.66
N THR A 302 5.07 8.87 20.41
CA THR A 302 6.26 9.67 20.09
C THR A 302 6.15 11.07 20.70
N PRO A 303 7.17 11.55 21.44
CA PRO A 303 7.19 12.95 21.89
C PRO A 303 7.10 13.90 20.69
N GLU A 304 6.31 14.96 20.81
CA GLU A 304 6.15 15.93 19.72
C GLU A 304 7.47 16.58 19.32
N GLN A 305 8.33 16.86 20.31
CA GLN A 305 9.63 17.45 20.05
C GLN A 305 10.51 16.56 19.18
N THR A 306 10.48 15.23 19.39
CA THR A 306 11.21 14.28 18.53
C THR A 306 10.80 14.45 17.08
N VAL A 307 9.49 14.52 16.77
CA VAL A 307 9.01 14.68 15.39
C VAL A 307 9.47 16.01 14.79
N ARG A 308 9.46 17.10 15.59
CA ARG A 308 9.95 18.41 15.16
C ARG A 308 11.47 18.42 14.89
N ASP A 309 12.24 17.74 15.74
CA ASP A 309 13.70 17.64 15.59
C ASP A 309 14.08 16.85 14.34
N LEU A 310 13.39 15.74 14.06
CA LEU A 310 13.61 14.97 12.84
C LEU A 310 13.23 15.74 11.58
N ARG A 311 12.12 16.52 11.63
CA ARG A 311 11.77 17.45 10.55
C ARG A 311 12.90 18.47 10.30
N LYS A 312 13.43 19.06 11.34
CA LYS A 312 14.55 20.01 11.24
C LYS A 312 15.78 19.40 10.60
N ILE A 313 16.15 18.18 11.01
CA ILE A 313 17.26 17.42 10.42
C ILE A 313 17.06 17.24 8.91
N ALA A 314 15.88 16.83 8.47
CA ALA A 314 15.60 16.62 7.05
C ALA A 314 15.68 17.92 6.24
N LEU A 315 15.20 19.05 6.77
CA LEU A 315 15.35 20.37 6.16
C LEU A 315 16.83 20.79 6.06
N GLU A 316 17.63 20.53 7.10
CA GLU A 316 19.08 20.80 7.10
C GLU A 316 19.85 19.99 6.05
N GLN A 317 19.32 18.80 5.64
CA GLN A 317 19.88 18.04 4.53
C GLN A 317 19.45 18.60 3.16
N GLY A 318 18.60 19.62 3.14
CA GLY A 318 18.20 20.36 1.96
C GLY A 318 16.97 19.81 1.26
N LEU A 319 16.11 19.04 1.95
CA LEU A 319 14.74 18.79 1.48
C LEU A 319 13.90 20.04 1.65
N LYS A 320 13.10 20.41 0.63
CA LYS A 320 12.32 21.65 0.64
C LYS A 320 10.97 21.54 1.35
N TYR A 321 10.32 20.40 1.23
CA TYR A 321 8.95 20.18 1.72
C TYR A 321 8.93 19.06 2.75
N VAL A 322 9.07 19.43 4.02
CA VAL A 322 9.06 18.50 5.15
C VAL A 322 7.97 18.89 6.12
N TYR A 323 7.04 17.97 6.35
CA TYR A 323 5.84 18.18 7.15
C TYR A 323 5.85 17.33 8.41
N THR A 324 5.05 17.73 9.41
CA THR A 324 4.69 16.86 10.53
C THR A 324 3.23 16.42 10.39
N GLY A 325 2.88 15.30 11.02
CA GLY A 325 1.52 14.79 11.06
C GLY A 325 1.16 14.21 12.43
N ASN A 326 -0.12 14.22 12.76
CA ASN A 326 -0.66 13.78 14.05
C ASN A 326 -0.16 14.60 15.25
N LEU A 327 0.24 15.86 15.04
CA LEU A 327 0.64 16.80 16.10
C LEU A 327 -0.40 17.89 16.35
N GLY A 328 -1.22 18.21 15.35
CA GLY A 328 -2.10 19.40 15.38
C GLY A 328 -1.33 20.70 15.29
N ASP A 329 -0.15 20.69 14.68
CA ASP A 329 0.71 21.84 14.49
C ASP A 329 0.53 22.42 13.08
N TRP A 330 -0.42 23.32 12.95
CA TRP A 330 -0.76 23.93 11.67
C TRP A 330 0.42 24.60 10.95
N GLN A 331 1.44 25.09 11.69
CA GLN A 331 2.62 25.73 11.10
C GLN A 331 3.47 24.71 10.34
N THR A 332 3.66 23.52 10.88
CA THR A 332 4.46 22.47 10.24
C THR A 332 3.65 21.55 9.32
N GLU A 333 2.32 21.68 9.31
CA GLU A 333 1.39 21.02 8.39
C GLU A 333 1.06 21.90 7.16
N SER A 334 1.36 23.21 7.21
CA SER A 334 1.13 24.15 6.10
C SER A 334 2.27 24.15 5.09
N THR A 335 1.97 24.49 3.84
CA THR A 335 2.96 24.61 2.76
C THR A 335 3.40 26.05 2.59
N TYR A 336 4.71 26.27 2.44
CA TYR A 336 5.32 27.57 2.28
C TYR A 336 6.06 27.68 0.95
N CYS A 337 6.08 28.88 0.37
CA CYS A 337 6.90 29.20 -0.79
C CYS A 337 8.38 29.10 -0.43
N PRO A 338 9.23 28.41 -1.21
CA PRO A 338 10.60 28.07 -0.80
C PRO A 338 11.46 29.28 -0.43
N GLY A 339 11.51 30.29 -1.24
CA GLY A 339 12.39 31.45 -1.02
C GLY A 339 11.82 32.50 -0.08
N SER A 340 10.54 32.87 -0.27
CA SER A 340 9.92 33.94 0.54
C SER A 340 9.44 33.44 1.90
N GLN A 341 9.27 32.16 2.11
CA GLN A 341 8.65 31.57 3.32
C GLN A 341 7.22 32.08 3.57
N GLU A 342 6.58 32.66 2.56
CA GLU A 342 5.17 33.03 2.61
C GLU A 342 4.30 31.76 2.58
N MET A 343 3.21 31.77 3.34
CA MET A 343 2.29 30.66 3.41
C MET A 343 1.53 30.49 2.10
N ALA A 344 1.79 29.41 1.40
CA ALA A 344 1.14 29.04 0.14
C ALA A 344 -0.18 28.29 0.37
N ILE A 345 -0.20 27.33 1.32
CA ILE A 345 -1.40 26.58 1.70
C ILE A 345 -1.46 26.51 3.22
N GLU A 346 -2.51 27.07 3.82
CA GLU A 346 -2.79 26.92 5.24
C GLU A 346 -3.60 25.66 5.50
N ARG A 347 -3.11 24.80 6.43
CA ARG A 347 -3.81 23.60 6.89
C ARG A 347 -4.03 23.63 8.39
N LYS A 348 -5.22 23.18 8.82
CA LYS A 348 -5.56 22.95 10.23
C LYS A 348 -6.09 21.52 10.34
N GLY A 349 -5.22 20.59 10.70
CA GLY A 349 -5.49 19.16 10.60
C GLY A 349 -5.73 18.75 9.14
N TYR A 350 -6.88 18.17 8.84
CA TYR A 350 -7.22 17.72 7.47
C TYR A 350 -7.95 18.78 6.64
N PHE A 351 -8.06 20.01 7.10
CA PHE A 351 -8.78 21.07 6.40
C PHE A 351 -7.80 22.08 5.81
N VAL A 352 -7.93 22.35 4.52
CA VAL A 352 -7.30 23.49 3.86
C VAL A 352 -8.17 24.71 4.11
N THR A 353 -7.60 25.71 4.80
CA THR A 353 -8.33 26.93 5.17
C THR A 353 -8.03 28.07 4.22
N GLN A 354 -6.86 28.07 3.57
CA GLN A 354 -6.45 29.09 2.61
C GLN A 354 -5.47 28.54 1.59
N ILE A 355 -5.59 29.01 0.33
CA ILE A 355 -4.63 28.78 -0.76
C ILE A 355 -4.21 30.13 -1.32
N ASN A 356 -2.91 30.46 -1.26
CA ASN A 356 -2.32 31.75 -1.60
C ASN A 356 -1.38 31.66 -2.79
N PHE A 357 -1.63 30.76 -3.74
CA PHE A 357 -0.88 30.65 -4.98
C PHE A 357 -1.82 30.32 -6.15
N ASN A 358 -1.33 30.44 -7.39
CA ASN A 358 -2.06 30.09 -8.58
C ASN A 358 -1.34 28.94 -9.29
N GLN A 359 -1.94 27.74 -9.36
CA GLN A 359 -1.37 26.55 -10.02
C GLN A 359 0.06 26.22 -9.53
N GLY A 360 0.31 26.38 -8.22
CA GLY A 360 1.62 26.20 -7.61
C GLY A 360 2.59 27.38 -7.74
N LEU A 361 2.23 28.45 -8.46
CA LEU A 361 3.09 29.60 -8.63
C LEU A 361 2.91 30.59 -7.47
N CYS A 362 3.95 30.79 -6.68
CA CYS A 362 4.04 31.73 -5.59
C CYS A 362 4.08 33.19 -6.09
N ALA A 363 3.75 34.15 -5.20
CA ALA A 363 3.80 35.59 -5.55
C ALA A 363 5.21 36.07 -5.92
N ASN A 364 6.26 35.45 -5.40
CA ASN A 364 7.65 35.72 -5.73
C ASN A 364 8.13 35.07 -7.05
N GLY A 365 7.26 34.37 -7.79
CA GLY A 365 7.58 33.70 -9.05
C GLY A 365 8.15 32.28 -8.90
N GLU A 366 8.29 31.75 -7.70
CA GLU A 366 8.75 30.38 -7.47
C GLU A 366 7.61 29.38 -7.69
N GLN A 367 7.95 28.23 -8.27
CA GLN A 367 7.00 27.14 -8.51
C GLN A 367 7.10 26.10 -7.40
N ILE A 368 5.99 25.82 -6.73
CA ILE A 368 5.83 24.65 -5.86
C ILE A 368 5.43 23.46 -6.72
N PRO A 369 6.24 22.40 -6.80
CA PRO A 369 5.89 21.19 -7.54
C PRO A 369 4.69 20.47 -6.90
N GLY A 370 3.80 19.93 -7.75
CA GLY A 370 2.59 19.25 -7.30
C GLY A 370 1.57 19.06 -8.42
N ILE A 371 0.42 18.51 -8.06
CA ILE A 371 -0.76 18.44 -8.91
C ILE A 371 -1.81 19.37 -8.32
N TRP A 372 -2.07 20.47 -8.99
CA TRP A 372 -2.94 21.55 -8.54
C TRP A 372 -4.26 21.57 -9.32
N LYS A 373 -5.30 22.22 -8.77
CA LYS A 373 -6.59 22.42 -9.46
C LYS A 373 -6.49 23.48 -10.54
#